data_cfcbe0f59045e801c7f716cf87939a83
#
_entry.id   cfcbe0f59045e801c7f716cf87939a83
#
_cell.length_a   1.000
_cell.length_b   1.000
_cell.length_c   1.000
_cell.angle_alpha   90.00
_cell.angle_beta   90.00
_cell.angle_gamma   90.00
#
_symmetry.space_group_name_H-M   'P 1'
#
loop_
_entity.id
_entity.type
_entity.pdbx_description
1 polymer ?
#
loop_
_entity_poly.entity_id
_entity_poly.type
_entity_poly.pdbx_seq_one_letter_code
_entity_poly.pdbx_strand_id
1 'polypeptide(L)'
;MRAADPGPAVVLVTGVMASGKSTVAQALAERLPRAVHVRGDVFRRMVVSGRAEMVPGAYEEAAAQLRLRYRLSAMTAGAYAGEGWTAVAQDVVLGEELAAYVELVRTRPLYVVVLAPEPRVVAEREAGRGKSGYGAGWTVEALDRVLREETPRIGLWLDTTG
;
A
#
# COMPACT_ATOMS: atom_id res chain seq x y z
N MET A 1 -8.49 -9.15 24.56
CA MET A 1 -8.67 -10.28 23.64
C MET A 1 -7.58 -10.25 22.59
N ARG A 2 -6.77 -11.28 22.51
CA ARG A 2 -5.81 -11.39 21.43
C ARG A 2 -6.57 -11.67 20.13
N ALA A 3 -6.23 -10.95 19.08
CA ALA A 3 -6.71 -11.31 17.76
C ALA A 3 -6.30 -12.76 17.47
N ALA A 4 -7.17 -13.50 16.82
CA ALA A 4 -6.82 -14.84 16.37
C ALA A 4 -5.59 -14.74 15.46
N ASP A 5 -4.60 -15.56 15.69
CA ASP A 5 -3.42 -15.61 14.84
C ASP A 5 -3.85 -16.16 13.46
N PRO A 6 -3.71 -15.38 12.39
CA PRO A 6 -4.05 -15.87 11.05
C PRO A 6 -3.05 -16.91 10.54
N GLY A 7 -1.98 -17.16 11.30
CA GLY A 7 -0.86 -17.97 10.84
C GLY A 7 0.00 -17.23 9.82
N PRO A 8 1.00 -17.91 9.21
CA PRO A 8 1.79 -17.31 8.16
C PRO A 8 0.91 -16.87 6.99
N ALA A 9 0.96 -15.58 6.65
CA ALA A 9 0.11 -14.97 5.65
C ALA A 9 0.74 -13.69 5.12
N VAL A 10 0.20 -13.20 4.01
CA VAL A 10 0.49 -11.85 3.52
C VAL A 10 -0.79 -11.03 3.67
N VAL A 11 -0.66 -9.85 4.27
CA VAL A 11 -1.74 -8.87 4.37
C VAL A 11 -1.29 -7.61 3.62
N LEU A 12 -2.02 -7.22 2.58
CA LEU A 12 -1.80 -5.96 1.90
C LEU A 12 -2.74 -4.90 2.47
N VAL A 13 -2.18 -3.81 2.98
CA VAL A 13 -2.92 -2.61 3.37
C VAL A 13 -2.67 -1.54 2.31
N THR A 14 -3.68 -1.16 1.58
CA THR A 14 -3.60 -0.15 0.53
C THR A 14 -4.64 0.95 0.74
N GLY A 15 -4.51 2.00 -0.03
CA GLY A 15 -5.34 3.20 0.02
C GLY A 15 -4.56 4.37 -0.56
N VAL A 16 -5.21 5.52 -0.67
CA VAL A 16 -4.55 6.75 -1.13
C VAL A 16 -3.53 7.24 -0.10
N MET A 17 -2.67 8.16 -0.50
CA MET A 17 -1.76 8.83 0.44
C MET A 17 -2.57 9.54 1.54
N ALA A 18 -2.06 9.53 2.76
CA ALA A 18 -2.72 10.07 3.95
C ALA A 18 -4.02 9.34 4.36
N SER A 19 -4.26 8.13 3.88
CA SER A 19 -5.41 7.31 4.28
C SER A 19 -5.21 6.57 5.62
N GLY A 20 -3.99 6.57 6.16
CA GLY A 20 -3.68 5.91 7.42
C GLY A 20 -3.04 4.52 7.28
N LYS A 21 -2.60 4.15 6.09
CA LYS A 21 -2.00 2.82 5.82
C LYS A 21 -0.89 2.44 6.76
N SER A 22 0.07 3.33 6.94
CA SER A 22 1.25 3.07 7.77
C SER A 22 0.86 2.80 9.22
N THR A 23 -0.04 3.60 9.75
CA THR A 23 -0.55 3.47 11.12
C THR A 23 -1.30 2.16 11.30
N VAL A 24 -2.20 1.85 10.38
CA VAL A 24 -3.00 0.61 10.43
C VAL A 24 -2.11 -0.63 10.29
N ALA A 25 -1.20 -0.62 9.32
CA ALA A 25 -0.31 -1.75 9.09
C ALA A 25 0.62 -2.01 10.28
N GLN A 26 1.17 -0.95 10.87
CA GLN A 26 2.03 -1.05 12.05
C GLN A 26 1.23 -1.61 13.24
N ALA A 27 0.06 -1.04 13.53
CA ALA A 27 -0.78 -1.48 14.63
C ALA A 27 -1.24 -2.94 14.48
N LEU A 28 -1.52 -3.37 13.26
CA LEU A 28 -1.86 -4.76 12.99
C LEU A 28 -0.66 -5.67 13.28
N ALA A 29 0.51 -5.32 12.75
CA ALA A 29 1.72 -6.12 12.96
C ALA A 29 2.06 -6.26 14.45
N GLU A 30 1.90 -5.19 15.23
CA GLU A 30 2.16 -5.19 16.68
C GLU A 30 1.22 -6.13 17.46
N ARG A 31 0.05 -6.41 16.94
CA ARG A 31 -0.94 -7.29 17.57
C ARG A 31 -0.78 -8.76 17.22
N LEU A 32 0.07 -9.07 16.28
CA LEU A 32 0.32 -10.45 15.84
C LEU A 32 1.54 -11.01 16.54
N PRO A 33 1.59 -12.31 16.82
CA PRO A 33 2.71 -12.89 17.58
C PRO A 33 4.01 -12.90 16.80
N ARG A 34 3.94 -12.91 15.46
CA ARG A 34 5.11 -13.03 14.61
C ARG A 34 4.83 -12.34 13.27
N ALA A 35 5.18 -11.06 13.18
CA ALA A 35 4.84 -10.25 12.02
C ALA A 35 5.96 -9.30 11.61
N VAL A 36 5.96 -8.94 10.35
CA VAL A 36 6.83 -7.90 9.78
C VAL A 36 5.99 -6.87 9.07
N HIS A 37 6.46 -5.63 9.03
CA HIS A 37 5.82 -4.54 8.31
C HIS A 37 6.67 -4.20 7.08
N VAL A 38 6.18 -4.58 5.90
CA VAL A 38 6.87 -4.34 4.63
C VAL A 38 6.36 -3.03 4.03
N ARG A 39 7.11 -1.96 4.20
CA ARG A 39 6.78 -0.62 3.70
C ARG A 39 7.25 -0.48 2.26
N GLY A 40 6.32 -0.26 1.33
CA GLY A 40 6.65 -0.16 -0.10
C GLY A 40 7.59 1.00 -0.44
N ASP A 41 7.48 2.13 0.27
CA ASP A 41 8.32 3.29 0.02
C ASP A 41 9.81 3.06 0.34
N VAL A 42 10.15 2.05 1.12
CA VAL A 42 11.55 1.68 1.38
C VAL A 42 12.25 1.30 0.07
N PHE A 43 11.56 0.57 -0.81
CA PHE A 43 12.13 0.17 -2.10
C PHE A 43 12.41 1.37 -3.01
N ARG A 44 11.53 2.38 -2.99
CA ARG A 44 11.74 3.63 -3.71
C ARG A 44 12.97 4.37 -3.17
N ARG A 45 13.11 4.45 -1.87
CA ARG A 45 14.24 5.14 -1.22
C ARG A 45 15.57 4.43 -1.40
N MET A 46 15.57 3.16 -1.74
CA MET A 46 16.79 2.41 -2.07
C MET A 46 17.41 2.87 -3.39
N VAL A 47 16.65 3.52 -4.27
CA VAL A 47 17.17 4.02 -5.55
C VAL A 47 17.96 5.31 -5.28
N VAL A 48 19.27 5.22 -5.37
CA VAL A 48 20.20 6.31 -5.08
C VAL A 48 20.32 7.27 -6.28
N SER A 49 20.37 6.71 -7.49
CA SER A 49 20.48 7.46 -8.74
C SER A 49 19.51 6.92 -9.76
N GLY A 50 18.95 7.78 -10.60
CA GLY A 50 18.03 7.36 -11.65
C GLY A 50 16.58 7.23 -11.22
N ARG A 51 16.25 7.65 -10.02
CA ARG A 51 14.85 7.63 -9.54
C ARG A 51 13.98 8.57 -10.37
N ALA A 52 12.90 8.05 -10.94
CA ALA A 52 11.97 8.81 -11.75
C ALA A 52 10.73 9.25 -10.95
N GLU A 53 10.26 10.46 -11.24
CA GLU A 53 9.00 10.96 -10.70
C GLU A 53 7.90 10.83 -11.77
N MET A 54 6.63 10.71 -11.34
CA MET A 54 5.48 10.61 -12.21
C MET A 54 5.12 11.99 -12.78
N VAL A 55 5.95 12.49 -13.69
CA VAL A 55 5.82 13.81 -14.32
C VAL A 55 5.79 13.67 -15.84
N PRO A 56 5.24 14.65 -16.58
CA PRO A 56 5.26 14.61 -18.04
C PRO A 56 6.69 14.36 -18.59
N GLY A 57 6.79 13.40 -19.52
CA GLY A 57 8.08 12.98 -20.10
C GLY A 57 8.78 11.85 -19.35
N ALA A 58 8.37 11.55 -18.13
CA ALA A 58 8.97 10.49 -17.31
C ALA A 58 7.97 9.42 -16.85
N TYR A 59 6.74 9.43 -17.35
CA TYR A 59 5.69 8.51 -16.91
C TYR A 59 6.05 7.04 -17.13
N GLU A 60 6.62 6.72 -18.27
CA GLU A 60 6.93 5.33 -18.62
C GLU A 60 7.98 4.75 -17.68
N GLU A 61 9.05 5.50 -17.44
CA GLU A 61 10.09 5.07 -16.51
C GLU A 61 9.59 5.03 -15.06
N ALA A 62 8.84 6.04 -14.64
CA ALA A 62 8.25 6.06 -13.30
C ALA A 62 7.29 4.89 -13.08
N ALA A 63 6.49 4.55 -14.08
CA ALA A 63 5.58 3.41 -14.03
C ALA A 63 6.36 2.08 -13.96
N ALA A 64 7.46 1.96 -14.71
CA ALA A 64 8.31 0.79 -14.67
C ALA A 64 8.94 0.62 -13.27
N GLN A 65 9.41 1.70 -12.66
CA GLN A 65 9.97 1.69 -11.32
C GLN A 65 8.90 1.35 -10.27
N LEU A 66 7.68 1.81 -10.43
CA LEU A 66 6.57 1.48 -9.55
C LEU A 66 6.23 -0.02 -9.64
N ARG A 67 6.17 -0.59 -10.83
CA ARG A 67 5.95 -2.03 -11.00
C ARG A 67 7.06 -2.86 -10.38
N LEU A 68 8.31 -2.42 -10.51
CA LEU A 68 9.44 -3.07 -9.83
C LEU A 68 9.28 -3.02 -8.32
N ARG A 69 8.90 -1.88 -7.78
CA ARG A 69 8.62 -1.70 -6.35
C ARG A 69 7.56 -2.68 -5.85
N TYR A 70 6.46 -2.82 -6.57
CA TYR A 70 5.40 -3.78 -6.22
C TYR A 70 5.91 -5.21 -6.23
N ARG A 71 6.69 -5.58 -7.24
CA ARG A 71 7.28 -6.92 -7.33
C ARG A 71 8.22 -7.21 -6.17
N LEU A 72 9.08 -6.25 -5.81
CA LEU A 72 10.00 -6.39 -4.68
C LEU A 72 9.26 -6.50 -3.34
N SER A 73 8.22 -5.71 -3.17
CA SER A 73 7.35 -5.76 -1.99
C SER A 73 6.68 -7.14 -1.86
N ALA A 74 6.08 -7.61 -2.94
CA ALA A 74 5.42 -8.93 -2.97
C ALA A 74 6.41 -10.08 -2.71
N MET A 75 7.58 -10.02 -3.30
CA MET A 75 8.64 -11.02 -3.07
C MET A 75 9.13 -11.03 -1.62
N THR A 76 9.35 -9.84 -1.06
CA THR A 76 9.79 -9.70 0.34
C THR A 76 8.73 -10.24 1.30
N ALA A 77 7.48 -9.86 1.11
CA ALA A 77 6.37 -10.37 1.91
C ALA A 77 6.25 -11.88 1.82
N GLY A 78 6.34 -12.44 0.61
CA GLY A 78 6.29 -13.88 0.38
C GLY A 78 7.44 -14.63 1.05
N ALA A 79 8.64 -14.06 1.02
CA ALA A 79 9.81 -14.67 1.67
C ALA A 79 9.61 -14.76 3.19
N TYR A 80 9.13 -13.69 3.82
CA TYR A 80 8.83 -13.72 5.25
C TYR A 80 7.72 -14.71 5.58
N ALA A 81 6.65 -14.74 4.80
CA ALA A 81 5.54 -15.67 5.03
C ALA A 81 6.00 -17.13 4.87
N GLY A 82 6.88 -17.39 3.93
CA GLY A 82 7.49 -18.73 3.74
C GLY A 82 8.29 -19.21 4.93
N GLU A 83 8.80 -18.31 5.76
CA GLU A 83 9.55 -18.61 6.97
C GLU A 83 8.69 -18.52 8.26
N GLY A 84 7.38 -18.50 8.11
CA GLY A 84 6.43 -18.55 9.24
C GLY A 84 6.00 -17.22 9.80
N TRP A 85 6.24 -16.11 9.09
CA TRP A 85 5.84 -14.78 9.51
C TRP A 85 4.53 -14.35 8.85
N THR A 86 3.78 -13.50 9.52
CA THR A 86 2.74 -12.74 8.84
C THR A 86 3.37 -11.44 8.32
N ALA A 87 3.39 -11.27 7.01
CA ALA A 87 3.94 -10.08 6.39
C ALA A 87 2.82 -9.08 6.10
N VAL A 88 2.84 -7.96 6.80
CA VAL A 88 1.90 -6.86 6.55
C VAL A 88 2.58 -5.89 5.60
N ALA A 89 2.21 -5.96 4.33
CA ALA A 89 2.70 -5.07 3.29
C ALA A 89 1.79 -3.85 3.19
N GLN A 90 2.36 -2.68 2.97
CA GLN A 90 1.57 -1.46 2.72
C GLN A 90 2.17 -0.65 1.59
N ASP A 91 1.32 -0.16 0.74
CA ASP A 91 1.68 0.73 -0.36
C ASP A 91 0.42 1.36 -0.96
N VAL A 92 0.62 2.36 -1.81
CA VAL A 92 -0.45 2.90 -2.65
C VAL A 92 -0.56 1.98 -3.87
N VAL A 93 -1.56 1.10 -3.86
CA VAL A 93 -1.82 0.12 -4.94
C VAL A 93 -3.28 0.28 -5.35
N LEU A 94 -3.51 1.03 -6.41
CA LEU A 94 -4.85 1.43 -6.83
C LEU A 94 -5.10 1.04 -8.29
N GLY A 95 -6.36 1.09 -8.70
CA GLY A 95 -6.74 0.79 -10.07
C GLY A 95 -6.41 -0.65 -10.45
N GLU A 96 -6.02 -0.87 -11.67
CA GLU A 96 -5.62 -2.18 -12.19
C GLU A 96 -4.41 -2.77 -11.48
N GLU A 97 -3.57 -1.92 -10.88
CA GLU A 97 -2.38 -2.36 -10.16
C GLU A 97 -2.72 -3.21 -8.94
N LEU A 98 -3.92 -3.06 -8.37
CA LEU A 98 -4.34 -3.89 -7.24
C LEU A 98 -4.50 -5.35 -7.66
N ALA A 99 -5.17 -5.62 -8.77
CA ALA A 99 -5.30 -6.97 -9.29
C ALA A 99 -3.94 -7.55 -9.67
N ALA A 100 -3.07 -6.74 -10.28
CA ALA A 100 -1.71 -7.15 -10.64
C ALA A 100 -0.88 -7.49 -9.40
N TYR A 101 -0.96 -6.70 -8.34
CA TYR A 101 -0.26 -6.97 -7.09
C TYR A 101 -0.72 -8.30 -6.46
N VAL A 102 -2.02 -8.54 -6.45
CA VAL A 102 -2.58 -9.80 -5.92
C VAL A 102 -1.98 -11.00 -6.65
N GLU A 103 -1.78 -10.91 -7.96
CA GLU A 103 -1.15 -11.96 -8.76
C GLU A 103 0.35 -12.11 -8.47
N LEU A 104 1.04 -11.01 -8.14
CA LEU A 104 2.46 -11.04 -7.79
C LEU A 104 2.70 -11.79 -6.47
N VAL A 105 1.77 -11.74 -5.54
CA VAL A 105 1.87 -12.46 -4.26
C VAL A 105 1.46 -13.91 -4.48
N ARG A 106 2.43 -14.80 -4.44
CA ARG A 106 2.19 -16.24 -4.65
C ARG A 106 1.83 -16.98 -3.38
N THR A 107 2.13 -16.40 -2.24
CA THR A 107 1.82 -16.98 -0.92
C THR A 107 0.34 -16.82 -0.60
N ARG A 108 -0.24 -17.87 -0.06
CA ARG A 108 -1.63 -17.88 0.44
C ARG A 108 -1.65 -18.38 1.90
N PRO A 109 -2.53 -17.86 2.75
CA PRO A 109 -3.54 -16.88 2.39
C PRO A 109 -2.98 -15.48 2.15
N LEU A 110 -3.66 -14.72 1.30
CA LEU A 110 -3.44 -13.30 1.08
C LEU A 110 -4.71 -12.55 1.47
N TYR A 111 -4.58 -11.58 2.33
CA TYR A 111 -5.67 -10.69 2.72
C TYR A 111 -5.41 -9.30 2.18
N VAL A 112 -6.41 -8.68 1.60
CA VAL A 112 -6.33 -7.31 1.09
C VAL A 112 -7.25 -6.42 1.91
N VAL A 113 -6.70 -5.32 2.42
CA VAL A 113 -7.46 -4.30 3.16
C VAL A 113 -7.28 -2.98 2.44
N VAL A 114 -8.39 -2.40 2.01
CA VAL A 114 -8.40 -1.10 1.33
C VAL A 114 -8.96 -0.05 2.28
N LEU A 115 -8.16 0.96 2.61
CA LEU A 115 -8.60 2.08 3.44
C LEU A 115 -9.22 3.14 2.54
N ALA A 116 -10.46 3.48 2.80
CA ALA A 116 -11.26 4.39 1.98
C ALA A 116 -11.95 5.47 2.83
N PRO A 117 -11.16 6.35 3.51
CA PRO A 117 -11.74 7.47 4.25
C PRO A 117 -12.33 8.50 3.29
N GLU A 118 -13.21 9.35 3.81
CA GLU A 118 -13.76 10.45 3.01
C GLU A 118 -12.65 11.37 2.49
N PRO A 119 -12.75 11.88 1.24
CA PRO A 119 -11.73 12.75 0.66
C PRO A 119 -11.40 13.98 1.48
N ARG A 120 -12.38 14.58 2.16
CA ARG A 120 -12.13 15.74 3.02
C ARG A 120 -11.22 15.40 4.20
N VAL A 121 -11.36 14.20 4.75
CA VAL A 121 -10.50 13.72 5.85
C VAL A 121 -9.08 13.48 5.37
N VAL A 122 -8.93 12.93 4.18
CA VAL A 122 -7.62 12.77 3.52
C VAL A 122 -6.97 14.14 3.32
N ALA A 123 -7.72 15.13 2.83
CA ALA A 123 -7.21 16.48 2.63
C ALA A 123 -6.77 17.14 3.95
N GLU A 124 -7.55 16.98 5.01
CA GLU A 124 -7.20 17.47 6.35
C GLU A 124 -5.91 16.82 6.88
N ARG A 125 -5.80 15.50 6.74
CA ARG A 125 -4.60 14.75 7.16
C ARG A 125 -3.37 15.17 6.36
N GLU A 126 -3.53 15.36 5.05
CA GLU A 126 -2.45 15.80 4.17
C GLU A 126 -1.96 17.19 4.54
N ALA A 127 -2.87 18.13 4.83
CA ALA A 127 -2.53 19.48 5.25
C ALA A 127 -1.76 19.52 6.58
N GLY A 128 -2.00 18.52 7.45
CA GLY A 128 -1.30 18.39 8.74
C GLY A 128 0.06 17.72 8.66
N ARG A 129 0.44 17.20 7.49
CA ARG A 129 1.73 16.51 7.32
C ARG A 129 2.83 17.50 6.96
N GLY A 130 4.03 17.28 7.47
CA GLY A 130 5.19 18.12 7.19
C GLY A 130 5.72 18.03 5.76
N LYS A 131 5.28 17.06 4.99
CA LYS A 131 5.60 16.90 3.59
C LYS A 131 4.41 16.28 2.85
N SER A 132 4.18 16.72 1.62
CA SER A 132 3.08 16.25 0.80
C SER A 132 3.45 14.96 0.08
N GLY A 133 2.52 13.99 0.09
CA GLY A 133 2.56 12.85 -0.80
C GLY A 133 1.91 13.14 -2.15
N TYR A 134 1.21 14.24 -2.26
CA TYR A 134 0.50 14.67 -3.47
C TYR A 134 1.34 15.72 -4.21
N GLY A 135 1.97 15.31 -5.28
CA GLY A 135 2.78 16.18 -6.13
C GLY A 135 2.57 15.85 -7.60
N ALA A 136 3.28 16.54 -8.48
CA ALA A 136 3.31 16.26 -9.91
C ALA A 136 1.91 16.20 -10.57
N GLY A 137 0.98 17.02 -10.09
CA GLY A 137 -0.38 17.09 -10.64
C GLY A 137 -1.40 16.15 -10.01
N TRP A 138 -1.00 15.32 -9.05
CA TRP A 138 -1.93 14.46 -8.34
C TRP A 138 -2.63 15.24 -7.21
N THR A 139 -3.96 15.17 -7.18
CA THR A 139 -4.79 15.77 -6.13
C THR A 139 -5.46 14.68 -5.30
N VAL A 140 -5.93 15.07 -4.12
CA VAL A 140 -6.71 14.15 -3.26
C VAL A 140 -7.95 13.65 -4.04
N GLU A 141 -8.64 14.53 -4.74
CA GLU A 141 -9.84 14.20 -5.51
C GLU A 141 -9.53 13.25 -6.66
N ALA A 142 -8.42 13.47 -7.36
CA ALA A 142 -8.02 12.61 -8.48
C ALA A 142 -7.69 11.18 -8.01
N LEU A 143 -6.94 11.04 -6.93
CA LEU A 143 -6.63 9.72 -6.38
C LEU A 143 -7.85 9.05 -5.74
N ASP A 144 -8.72 9.81 -5.08
CA ASP A 144 -9.97 9.26 -4.57
C ASP A 144 -10.85 8.71 -5.69
N ARG A 145 -10.88 9.39 -6.82
CA ARG A 145 -11.60 8.90 -7.99
C ARG A 145 -11.03 7.57 -8.51
N VAL A 146 -9.71 7.47 -8.61
CA VAL A 146 -9.06 6.22 -9.00
C VAL A 146 -9.42 5.10 -8.01
N LEU A 147 -9.37 5.40 -6.71
CA LEU A 147 -9.72 4.45 -5.68
C LEU A 147 -11.16 3.93 -5.86
N ARG A 148 -12.14 4.84 -5.99
CA ARG A 148 -13.55 4.48 -5.96
C ARG A 148 -14.10 3.98 -7.31
N GLU A 149 -13.61 4.53 -8.41
CA GLU A 149 -14.16 4.25 -9.74
C GLU A 149 -13.33 3.26 -10.55
N GLU A 150 -12.03 3.20 -10.34
CA GLU A 150 -11.12 2.40 -11.16
C GLU A 150 -10.49 1.22 -10.43
N THR A 151 -10.57 1.16 -9.11
CA THR A 151 -9.98 0.07 -8.32
C THR A 151 -10.98 -1.07 -8.15
N PRO A 152 -10.61 -2.31 -8.51
CA PRO A 152 -11.49 -3.45 -8.35
C PRO A 152 -11.80 -3.69 -6.86
N ARG A 153 -13.01 -4.17 -6.58
CA ARG A 153 -13.48 -4.43 -5.19
C ARG A 153 -12.90 -5.74 -4.67
N ILE A 154 -11.59 -5.78 -4.50
CA ILE A 154 -10.87 -6.91 -3.92
C ILE A 154 -10.68 -6.66 -2.43
N GLY A 155 -10.93 -7.68 -1.62
CA GLY A 155 -10.65 -7.64 -0.19
C GLY A 155 -11.68 -6.88 0.64
N LEU A 156 -11.24 -6.45 1.82
CA LEU A 156 -12.05 -5.72 2.79
C LEU A 156 -11.83 -4.21 2.62
N TRP A 157 -12.89 -3.49 2.35
CA TRP A 157 -12.87 -2.02 2.22
C TRP A 157 -13.36 -1.40 3.51
N LEU A 158 -12.53 -0.52 4.10
CA LEU A 158 -12.83 0.12 5.38
C LEU A 158 -12.88 1.63 5.23
N ASP A 159 -13.96 2.23 5.72
CA ASP A 159 -14.03 3.66 5.89
C ASP A 159 -13.29 4.05 7.17
N THR A 160 -12.15 4.68 7.01
CA THR A 160 -11.28 5.09 8.12
C THR A 160 -11.39 6.59 8.40
N THR A 161 -12.57 7.18 8.18
CA THR A 161 -12.87 8.60 8.42
C THR A 161 -12.76 8.97 9.90
N GLY A 162 -13.16 8.07 10.79
CA GLY A 162 -13.14 8.27 12.24
C GLY A 162 -11.83 7.99 12.93
#